data_8cb421040c0f7a577e9f04c7c9d45165
#
_entry.id   8cb421040c0f7a577e9f04c7c9d45165
#
_cell.length_a   1.000
_cell.length_b   1.000
_cell.length_c   1.000
_cell.angle_alpha   90.00
_cell.angle_beta   90.00
_cell.angle_gamma   90.00
#
_symmetry.space_group_name_H-M   'P 1'
#
loop_
_entity.id
_entity.type
_entity.pdbx_description
1 polymer ?
#
loop_
_entity_poly.entity_id
_entity_poly.type
_entity_poly.pdbx_seq_one_letter_code
_entity_poly.pdbx_strand_id
1 'polypeptide(L)'
;KGFIAALDQSGGSTPKALRLYGIAEDAYHSDEEMFDLVHEMRTRILTCPSFTSEHILAAILFENTMERKVNNEYTADYLWNQKGILPILKVDKGLAPLENGVQLMKEIPQLEELLERAKQRNIFGTEMRSVIRESTTGGIRAIVEQEFALGKRHRTAGTGATLAQEG
;
A
#
# COMPACT_ATOMS: atom_id res chain seq x y z
N LYS A 1 4.94 9.93 -19.43
CA LYS A 1 4.76 10.42 -18.03
C LYS A 1 3.53 9.75 -17.46
N GLY A 2 3.62 9.22 -16.25
CA GLY A 2 2.53 8.55 -15.56
C GLY A 2 2.56 8.83 -14.06
N PHE A 3 1.60 8.27 -13.33
CA PHE A 3 1.52 8.38 -11.88
C PHE A 3 1.32 7.00 -11.24
N ILE A 4 1.41 6.96 -9.92
CA ILE A 4 1.13 5.78 -9.11
C ILE A 4 -0.24 5.97 -8.45
N ALA A 5 -1.15 5.02 -8.66
CA ALA A 5 -2.48 5.04 -8.08
C ALA A 5 -2.44 4.52 -6.63
N ALA A 6 -2.88 5.33 -5.68
CA ALA A 6 -2.94 4.96 -4.27
C ALA A 6 -4.30 4.31 -3.94
N LEU A 7 -4.33 2.98 -3.85
CA LEU A 7 -5.50 2.18 -3.46
C LEU A 7 -5.24 1.43 -2.14
N ASP A 8 -4.44 2.04 -1.28
CA ASP A 8 -3.87 1.44 -0.07
C ASP A 8 -4.51 1.93 1.24
N GLN A 9 -5.70 2.57 1.18
CA GLN A 9 -6.41 2.97 2.39
C GLN A 9 -6.53 1.78 3.34
N SER A 10 -5.97 1.93 4.52
CA SER A 10 -5.96 0.93 5.57
C SER A 10 -6.98 1.26 6.66
N GLY A 11 -7.18 0.38 7.64
CA GLY A 11 -8.24 0.44 8.64
C GLY A 11 -8.64 1.84 9.13
N GLY A 12 -7.68 2.71 9.47
CA GLY A 12 -7.97 4.05 9.97
C GLY A 12 -8.49 5.06 8.91
N SER A 13 -8.19 4.86 7.63
CA SER A 13 -8.61 5.74 6.53
C SER A 13 -9.74 5.14 5.67
N THR A 14 -10.04 3.86 5.84
CA THR A 14 -11.06 3.16 5.05
C THR A 14 -12.47 3.72 5.25
N PRO A 15 -12.96 4.00 6.47
CA PRO A 15 -14.29 4.60 6.68
C PRO A 15 -14.43 5.95 5.97
N LYS A 16 -13.39 6.78 6.03
CA LYS A 16 -13.37 8.06 5.32
C LYS A 16 -13.44 7.88 3.80
N ALA A 17 -12.70 6.92 3.25
CA ALA A 17 -12.71 6.63 1.82
C ALA A 17 -14.09 6.16 1.35
N LEU A 18 -14.72 5.24 2.08
CA LEU A 18 -16.08 4.76 1.80
C LEU A 18 -17.11 5.89 1.84
N ARG A 19 -17.05 6.74 2.87
CA ARG A 19 -17.96 7.90 2.99
C ARG A 19 -17.80 8.88 1.82
N LEU A 20 -16.58 9.16 1.39
CA LEU A 20 -16.33 10.00 0.21
C LEU A 20 -16.82 9.36 -1.09
N TYR A 21 -16.88 8.04 -1.12
CA TYR A 21 -17.45 7.26 -2.23
C TYR A 21 -18.98 7.17 -2.18
N GLY A 22 -19.62 7.64 -1.11
CA GLY A 22 -21.07 7.66 -0.94
C GLY A 22 -21.61 6.49 -0.11
N ILE A 23 -20.77 5.73 0.58
CA ILE A 23 -21.13 4.64 1.49
C ILE A 23 -21.05 5.17 2.92
N ALA A 24 -22.20 5.25 3.62
CA ALA A 24 -22.29 5.72 4.99
C ALA A 24 -21.77 4.67 5.99
N GLU A 25 -21.42 5.12 7.20
CA GLU A 25 -20.85 4.23 8.23
C GLU A 25 -21.84 3.21 8.79
N ASP A 26 -23.13 3.44 8.63
CA ASP A 26 -24.20 2.52 8.99
C ASP A 26 -24.48 1.43 7.93
N ALA A 27 -23.77 1.48 6.79
CA ALA A 27 -23.87 0.47 5.75
C ALA A 27 -23.10 -0.83 6.04
N TYR A 28 -22.30 -0.88 7.12
CA TYR A 28 -21.53 -2.04 7.52
C TYR A 28 -21.46 -2.14 9.05
N HIS A 29 -21.41 -3.35 9.58
CA HIS A 29 -21.48 -3.64 11.03
C HIS A 29 -20.24 -4.40 11.54
N SER A 30 -19.28 -4.69 10.67
CA SER A 30 -18.02 -5.34 11.01
C SER A 30 -16.87 -4.86 10.12
N ASP A 31 -15.63 -5.10 10.55
CA ASP A 31 -14.45 -4.84 9.74
C ASP A 31 -14.46 -5.67 8.45
N GLU A 32 -14.96 -6.89 8.48
CA GLU A 32 -15.06 -7.75 7.31
C GLU A 32 -15.99 -7.15 6.26
N GLU A 33 -17.20 -6.75 6.65
CA GLU A 33 -18.16 -6.07 5.76
C GLU A 33 -17.59 -4.76 5.21
N MET A 34 -16.90 -3.98 6.05
CA MET A 34 -16.22 -2.76 5.60
C MET A 34 -15.16 -3.07 4.54
N PHE A 35 -14.35 -4.11 4.73
CA PHE A 35 -13.34 -4.49 3.75
C PHE A 35 -13.93 -5.10 2.48
N ASP A 36 -15.09 -5.75 2.55
CA ASP A 36 -15.83 -6.19 1.36
C ASP A 36 -16.29 -5.00 0.53
N LEU A 37 -16.90 -4.00 1.15
CA LEU A 37 -17.34 -2.77 0.47
C LEU A 37 -16.17 -2.00 -0.13
N VAL A 38 -15.06 -1.90 0.58
CA VAL A 38 -13.86 -1.23 0.03
C VAL A 38 -13.25 -2.01 -1.14
N HIS A 39 -13.32 -3.32 -1.10
CA HIS A 39 -12.87 -4.14 -2.21
C HIS A 39 -13.78 -3.99 -3.44
N GLU A 40 -15.09 -3.92 -3.26
CA GLU A 40 -16.02 -3.62 -4.35
C GLU A 40 -15.73 -2.24 -4.97
N MET A 41 -15.53 -1.22 -4.15
CA MET A 41 -15.15 0.11 -4.61
C MET A 41 -13.86 0.06 -5.43
N ARG A 42 -12.81 -0.60 -4.93
CA ARG A 42 -11.54 -0.76 -5.63
C ARG A 42 -11.68 -1.57 -6.91
N THR A 43 -12.48 -2.62 -6.91
CA THR A 43 -12.78 -3.41 -8.10
C THR A 43 -13.39 -2.55 -9.21
N ARG A 44 -14.34 -1.69 -8.89
CA ARG A 44 -14.93 -0.76 -9.87
C ARG A 44 -13.89 0.21 -10.45
N ILE A 45 -12.96 0.71 -9.62
CA ILE A 45 -11.86 1.56 -10.07
C ILE A 45 -10.93 0.78 -11.00
N LEU A 46 -10.46 -0.39 -10.57
CA LEU A 46 -9.52 -1.22 -11.31
C LEU A 46 -10.07 -1.72 -12.65
N THR A 47 -11.37 -2.04 -12.70
CA THR A 47 -12.03 -2.54 -13.92
C THR A 47 -12.47 -1.42 -14.86
N CYS A 48 -12.45 -0.16 -14.42
CA CYS A 48 -12.82 0.98 -15.26
C CYS A 48 -11.98 1.00 -16.55
N PRO A 49 -12.58 1.22 -17.73
CA PRO A 49 -11.83 1.30 -18.99
C PRO A 49 -10.74 2.36 -19.01
N SER A 50 -10.92 3.47 -18.30
CA SER A 50 -9.92 4.54 -18.20
C SER A 50 -8.78 4.25 -17.19
N PHE A 51 -8.86 3.18 -16.40
CA PHE A 51 -7.79 2.74 -15.54
C PHE A 51 -6.81 1.88 -16.35
N THR A 52 -5.81 2.52 -16.97
CA THR A 52 -4.92 1.89 -17.95
C THR A 52 -3.45 2.23 -17.69
N SER A 53 -2.55 1.38 -18.18
CA SER A 53 -1.09 1.61 -18.15
C SER A 53 -0.63 2.78 -19.04
N GLU A 54 -1.50 3.37 -19.83
CA GLU A 54 -1.18 4.58 -20.60
C GLU A 54 -0.79 5.75 -19.67
N HIS A 55 -1.42 5.83 -18.51
CA HIS A 55 -1.20 6.89 -17.53
C HIS A 55 -0.78 6.39 -16.15
N ILE A 56 -1.07 5.14 -15.81
CA ILE A 56 -0.83 4.56 -14.49
C ILE A 56 0.32 3.56 -14.57
N LEU A 57 1.43 3.88 -13.91
CA LEU A 57 2.63 3.04 -13.90
C LEU A 57 2.48 1.88 -12.91
N ALA A 58 1.91 2.17 -11.74
CA ALA A 58 1.75 1.22 -10.65
C ALA A 58 0.50 1.53 -9.84
N ALA A 59 0.02 0.56 -9.07
CA ALA A 59 -1.03 0.73 -8.09
C ALA A 59 -0.57 0.20 -6.74
N ILE A 60 -0.71 1.01 -5.68
CA ILE A 60 -0.39 0.63 -4.31
C ILE A 60 -1.62 -0.04 -3.72
N LEU A 61 -1.45 -1.27 -3.27
CA LEU A 61 -2.49 -2.10 -2.66
C LEU A 61 -2.29 -2.19 -1.15
N PHE A 62 -3.37 -2.34 -0.42
CA PHE A 62 -3.35 -2.77 0.97
C PHE A 62 -3.37 -4.30 1.04
N GLU A 63 -2.85 -4.89 2.12
CA GLU A 63 -2.77 -6.33 2.35
C GLU A 63 -4.10 -7.06 2.09
N ASN A 64 -5.20 -6.52 2.61
CA ASN A 64 -6.53 -7.10 2.42
C ASN A 64 -6.95 -7.15 0.94
N THR A 65 -6.61 -6.14 0.15
CA THR A 65 -6.88 -6.10 -1.30
C THR A 65 -6.00 -7.07 -2.07
N MET A 66 -4.74 -7.22 -1.67
CA MET A 66 -3.81 -8.18 -2.26
C MET A 66 -4.33 -9.62 -2.20
N GLU A 67 -4.94 -10.01 -1.08
CA GLU A 67 -5.46 -11.37 -0.86
C GLU A 67 -6.82 -11.62 -1.54
N ARG A 68 -7.45 -10.59 -2.07
CA ARG A 68 -8.75 -10.68 -2.75
C ARG A 68 -8.60 -10.76 -4.26
N LYS A 69 -9.70 -11.11 -4.93
CA LYS A 69 -9.74 -11.30 -6.38
C LYS A 69 -10.57 -10.23 -7.08
N VAL A 70 -10.14 -9.87 -8.27
CA VAL A 70 -10.86 -9.06 -9.26
C VAL A 70 -11.08 -9.94 -10.48
N ASN A 71 -12.33 -10.13 -10.90
CA ASN A 71 -12.67 -11.00 -12.03
C ASN A 71 -12.02 -12.40 -11.97
N ASN A 72 -12.04 -13.05 -10.79
CA ASN A 72 -11.46 -14.35 -10.50
C ASN A 72 -9.92 -14.46 -10.51
N GLU A 73 -9.19 -13.39 -10.82
CA GLU A 73 -7.74 -13.30 -10.67
C GLU A 73 -7.37 -12.62 -9.35
N TYR A 74 -6.26 -12.98 -8.69
CA TYR A 74 -5.76 -12.15 -7.60
C TYR A 74 -5.51 -10.73 -8.07
N THR A 75 -5.71 -9.75 -7.21
CA THR A 75 -5.67 -8.33 -7.60
C THR A 75 -4.37 -7.94 -8.28
N ALA A 76 -3.23 -8.46 -7.81
CA ALA A 76 -1.94 -8.19 -8.43
C ALA A 76 -1.84 -8.80 -9.84
N ASP A 77 -2.31 -10.03 -10.03
CA ASP A 77 -2.33 -10.69 -11.34
C ASP A 77 -3.25 -9.95 -12.32
N TYR A 78 -4.42 -9.54 -11.85
CA TYR A 78 -5.34 -8.71 -12.66
C TYR A 78 -4.68 -7.40 -13.12
N LEU A 79 -4.01 -6.69 -12.21
CA LEU A 79 -3.31 -5.45 -12.54
C LEU A 79 -2.26 -5.66 -13.62
N TRP A 80 -1.44 -6.69 -13.50
CA TRP A 80 -0.40 -6.97 -14.46
C TRP A 80 -0.95 -7.53 -15.78
N ASN A 81 -1.75 -8.60 -15.71
CA ASN A 81 -2.20 -9.34 -16.90
C ASN A 81 -3.22 -8.55 -17.73
N GLN A 82 -4.17 -7.86 -17.08
CA GLN A 82 -5.27 -7.20 -17.76
C GLN A 82 -5.02 -5.71 -18.00
N LYS A 83 -4.22 -5.07 -17.14
CA LYS A 83 -4.03 -3.62 -17.20
C LYS A 83 -2.59 -3.19 -17.54
N GLY A 84 -1.59 -4.08 -17.41
CA GLY A 84 -0.18 -3.74 -17.59
C GLY A 84 0.35 -2.77 -16.54
N ILE A 85 -0.23 -2.81 -15.32
CA ILE A 85 0.07 -1.91 -14.21
C ILE A 85 0.81 -2.70 -13.13
N LEU A 86 1.93 -2.15 -12.63
CA LEU A 86 2.73 -2.80 -11.60
C LEU A 86 2.00 -2.81 -10.23
N PRO A 87 1.81 -3.99 -9.62
CA PRO A 87 1.24 -4.09 -8.28
C PRO A 87 2.29 -3.82 -7.19
N ILE A 88 2.04 -2.87 -6.31
CA ILE A 88 2.88 -2.51 -5.17
C ILE A 88 2.10 -2.73 -3.88
N LEU A 89 2.73 -3.25 -2.83
CA LEU A 89 2.11 -3.48 -1.55
C LEU A 89 2.57 -2.46 -0.51
N LYS A 90 1.62 -1.78 0.13
CA LYS A 90 1.86 -1.01 1.34
C LYS A 90 2.16 -1.94 2.51
N VAL A 91 3.35 -1.81 3.09
CA VAL A 91 3.79 -2.65 4.22
C VAL A 91 3.83 -1.90 5.55
N ASP A 92 3.93 -0.57 5.57
CA ASP A 92 3.96 0.18 6.81
C ASP A 92 2.66 0.07 7.62
N LYS A 93 2.76 0.20 8.92
CA LYS A 93 1.65 0.16 9.89
C LYS A 93 1.34 1.54 10.48
N GLY A 94 1.70 2.59 9.76
CA GLY A 94 1.50 3.99 10.15
C GLY A 94 2.74 4.62 10.78
N LEU A 95 2.58 5.86 11.22
CA LEU A 95 3.67 6.70 11.71
C LEU A 95 3.79 6.66 13.24
N ALA A 96 5.02 6.67 13.72
CA ALA A 96 5.38 6.91 15.11
C ALA A 96 5.18 8.39 15.48
N PRO A 97 5.24 8.77 16.77
CA PRO A 97 5.22 10.17 17.20
C PRO A 97 6.30 11.01 16.52
N LEU A 98 6.06 12.32 16.44
CA LEU A 98 7.04 13.27 15.91
C LEU A 98 8.23 13.42 16.89
N GLU A 99 9.42 13.10 16.42
CA GLU A 99 10.66 13.27 17.18
C GLU A 99 11.76 13.83 16.26
N ASN A 100 12.55 14.77 16.77
CA ASN A 100 13.65 15.38 16.00
C ASN A 100 13.26 15.88 14.59
N GLY A 101 12.03 16.39 14.44
CA GLY A 101 11.52 16.91 13.17
C GLY A 101 11.02 15.83 12.21
N VAL A 102 11.05 14.55 12.57
CA VAL A 102 10.61 13.44 11.71
C VAL A 102 9.61 12.51 12.39
N GLN A 103 8.83 11.83 11.60
CA GLN A 103 8.01 10.71 12.04
C GLN A 103 8.50 9.44 11.32
N LEU A 104 9.07 8.54 12.09
CA LEU A 104 9.47 7.23 11.61
C LEU A 104 8.24 6.34 11.41
N MET A 105 8.40 5.25 10.68
CA MET A 105 7.39 4.20 10.65
C MET A 105 7.29 3.50 12.00
N LYS A 106 6.08 3.08 12.36
CA LYS A 106 5.89 2.11 13.44
C LYS A 106 6.56 0.79 13.08
N GLU A 107 6.86 -0.01 14.09
CA GLU A 107 7.31 -1.38 13.87
C GLU A 107 6.34 -2.14 12.96
N ILE A 108 6.90 -2.92 12.04
CA ILE A 108 6.14 -3.77 11.13
C ILE A 108 6.26 -5.20 11.64
N PRO A 109 5.29 -5.68 12.44
CA PRO A 109 5.32 -7.06 12.93
C PRO A 109 5.14 -8.03 11.77
N GLN A 110 5.80 -9.18 11.86
CA GLN A 110 5.69 -10.27 10.87
C GLN A 110 5.97 -9.81 9.42
N LEU A 111 6.91 -8.87 9.24
CA LEU A 111 7.24 -8.34 7.92
C LEU A 111 7.67 -9.45 6.95
N GLU A 112 8.47 -10.41 7.39
CA GLU A 112 8.96 -11.50 6.56
C GLU A 112 7.81 -12.39 6.04
N GLU A 113 6.82 -12.67 6.89
CA GLU A 113 5.63 -13.43 6.50
C GLU A 113 4.77 -12.66 5.49
N LEU A 114 4.63 -11.34 5.69
CA LEU A 114 3.93 -10.48 4.76
C LEU A 114 4.64 -10.43 3.40
N LEU A 115 5.98 -10.33 3.40
CA LEU A 115 6.78 -10.31 2.17
C LEU A 115 6.72 -11.64 1.41
N GLU A 116 6.70 -12.77 2.12
CA GLU A 116 6.54 -14.08 1.48
C GLU A 116 5.15 -14.22 0.84
N ARG A 117 4.09 -13.77 1.50
CA ARG A 117 2.75 -13.71 0.90
C ARG A 117 2.70 -12.78 -0.30
N ALA A 118 3.34 -11.61 -0.21
CA ALA A 118 3.44 -10.68 -1.33
C ALA A 118 4.09 -11.31 -2.56
N LYS A 119 5.17 -12.06 -2.35
CA LYS A 119 5.84 -12.82 -3.40
C LYS A 119 4.93 -13.86 -4.02
N GLN A 120 4.20 -14.64 -3.20
CA GLN A 120 3.22 -15.64 -3.69
C GLN A 120 2.07 -15.00 -4.48
N ARG A 121 1.76 -13.73 -4.23
CA ARG A 121 0.74 -12.95 -4.94
C ARG A 121 1.30 -12.11 -6.09
N ASN A 122 2.53 -12.36 -6.53
CA ASN A 122 3.17 -11.67 -7.65
C ASN A 122 3.25 -10.13 -7.47
N ILE A 123 3.36 -9.66 -6.24
CA ILE A 123 3.63 -8.25 -5.95
C ILE A 123 5.01 -7.88 -6.48
N PHE A 124 5.09 -6.79 -7.25
CA PHE A 124 6.33 -6.32 -7.84
C PHE A 124 7.26 -5.67 -6.82
N GLY A 125 6.72 -4.91 -5.88
CA GLY A 125 7.51 -4.18 -4.89
C GLY A 125 6.65 -3.73 -3.72
N THR A 126 7.27 -3.03 -2.77
CA THR A 126 6.62 -2.55 -1.56
C THR A 126 6.68 -1.04 -1.45
N GLU A 127 5.69 -0.46 -0.78
CA GLU A 127 5.65 0.94 -0.38
C GLU A 127 5.68 1.02 1.16
N MET A 128 6.46 1.96 1.66
CA MET A 128 6.51 2.34 3.06
C MET A 128 6.82 3.83 3.17
N ARG A 129 6.35 4.47 4.25
CA ARG A 129 6.40 5.92 4.38
C ARG A 129 6.87 6.38 5.74
N SER A 130 7.93 7.19 5.74
CA SER A 130 8.32 8.10 6.83
C SER A 130 7.94 9.53 6.46
N VAL A 131 7.92 10.45 7.42
CA VAL A 131 7.58 11.87 7.16
C VAL A 131 8.63 12.78 7.78
N ILE A 132 9.12 13.71 6.97
CA ILE A 132 10.02 14.78 7.40
C ILE A 132 9.19 16.05 7.55
N ARG A 133 9.07 16.56 8.79
CA ARG A 133 8.41 17.84 9.09
C ARG A 133 9.42 18.98 9.13
N GLU A 134 10.59 18.69 9.68
CA GLU A 134 11.71 19.62 9.78
C GLU A 134 13.00 18.89 9.47
N SER A 135 13.86 19.49 8.65
CA SER A 135 15.13 18.88 8.26
C SER A 135 16.17 19.07 9.38
N THR A 136 16.25 18.08 10.26
CA THR A 136 17.30 17.99 11.28
C THR A 136 18.28 16.86 10.98
N THR A 137 19.55 17.05 11.32
CA THR A 137 20.59 16.01 11.09
C THR A 137 20.24 14.70 11.79
N GLY A 138 19.74 14.77 13.04
CA GLY A 138 19.36 13.57 13.81
C GLY A 138 18.15 12.86 13.22
N GLY A 139 17.13 13.61 12.81
CA GLY A 139 15.93 13.06 12.19
C GLY A 139 16.20 12.42 10.84
N ILE A 140 16.93 13.07 9.97
CA ILE A 140 17.31 12.50 8.66
C ILE A 140 18.13 11.23 8.82
N ARG A 141 19.08 11.22 9.76
CA ARG A 141 19.86 10.00 10.05
C ARG A 141 18.95 8.85 10.50
N ALA A 142 18.01 9.10 11.40
CA ALA A 142 17.09 8.09 11.90
C ALA A 142 16.23 7.49 10.77
N ILE A 143 15.72 8.32 9.85
CA ILE A 143 15.01 7.83 8.66
C ILE A 143 15.89 6.94 7.81
N VAL A 144 17.11 7.38 7.46
CA VAL A 144 18.03 6.60 6.62
C VAL A 144 18.36 5.26 7.27
N GLU A 145 18.61 5.22 8.57
CA GLU A 145 18.89 3.99 9.32
C GLU A 145 17.71 3.03 9.28
N GLN A 146 16.48 3.52 9.51
CA GLN A 146 15.26 2.70 9.46
C GLN A 146 15.02 2.15 8.05
N GLU A 147 15.04 3.00 7.04
CA GLU A 147 14.81 2.61 5.63
C GLU A 147 15.87 1.60 5.17
N PHE A 148 17.13 1.80 5.54
CA PHE A 148 18.20 0.88 5.19
C PHE A 148 18.05 -0.50 5.87
N ALA A 149 17.67 -0.52 7.15
CA ALA A 149 17.40 -1.76 7.87
C ALA A 149 16.23 -2.54 7.26
N LEU A 150 15.12 -1.86 6.96
CA LEU A 150 13.95 -2.45 6.30
C LEU A 150 14.28 -2.92 4.87
N GLY A 151 15.01 -2.12 4.09
CA GLY A 151 15.45 -2.49 2.75
C GLY A 151 16.33 -3.75 2.71
N LYS A 152 17.10 -4.03 3.75
CA LYS A 152 17.83 -5.31 3.88
C LYS A 152 16.86 -6.47 4.05
N ARG A 153 15.86 -6.36 4.91
CA ARG A 153 14.84 -7.39 5.14
C ARG A 153 14.07 -7.71 3.85
N HIS A 154 13.68 -6.69 3.08
CA HIS A 154 13.02 -6.86 1.77
C HIS A 154 13.88 -7.64 0.78
N ARG A 155 15.16 -7.31 0.67
CA ARG A 155 16.08 -8.02 -0.24
C ARG A 155 16.27 -9.49 0.14
N THR A 156 16.34 -9.79 1.43
CA THR A 156 16.47 -11.17 1.93
C THR A 156 15.22 -11.99 1.58
N ALA A 157 14.05 -11.39 1.62
CA ALA A 157 12.80 -12.05 1.22
C ALA A 157 12.63 -12.17 -0.31
N GLY A 158 13.53 -11.58 -1.11
CA GLY A 158 13.49 -11.65 -2.57
C GLY A 158 12.34 -10.88 -3.21
N THR A 159 11.75 -9.93 -2.50
CA THR A 159 10.80 -8.97 -3.07
C THR A 159 11.55 -7.83 -3.74
N GLY A 160 11.05 -7.38 -4.89
CA GLY A 160 11.69 -6.36 -5.74
C GLY A 160 11.85 -4.97 -5.09
N ALA A 161 11.96 -3.94 -5.89
CA ALA A 161 12.29 -2.58 -5.47
C ALA A 161 11.37 -2.03 -4.38
N THR A 162 11.96 -1.35 -3.40
CA THR A 162 11.25 -0.56 -2.39
C THR A 162 11.12 0.88 -2.93
N LEU A 163 9.90 1.39 -3.00
CA LEU A 163 9.64 2.79 -3.25
C LEU A 163 9.46 3.51 -1.92
N ALA A 164 10.39 4.40 -1.57
CA ALA A 164 10.20 5.34 -0.47
C ALA A 164 9.46 6.57 -1.01
N GLN A 165 8.35 6.96 -0.37
CA GLN A 165 7.69 8.23 -0.63
C GLN A 165 8.16 9.25 0.41
N GLU A 166 8.77 10.31 -0.05
CA GLU A 166 8.97 11.52 0.75
C GLU A 166 7.69 12.36 0.69
N GLY A 167 7.14 12.69 1.83
CA GLY A 167 5.93 13.51 1.97
C GLY A 167 6.24 14.99 2.08
#